data_58c6054a775620a508417b78ae36536a
#
_entry.id   58c6054a775620a508417b78ae36536a
#
_cell.length_a   1.000
_cell.length_b   1.000
_cell.length_c   1.000
_cell.angle_alpha   90.00
_cell.angle_beta   90.00
_cell.angle_gamma   90.00
#
_symmetry.space_group_name_H-M   'P 1'
#
loop_
_entity.id
_entity.type
_entity.pdbx_description
1 polymer ?
#
loop_
_entity_poly.entity_id
_entity_poly.type
_entity_poly.pdbx_seq_one_letter_code
_entity_poly.pdbx_strand_id
1 'polypeptide(L)'
;MTINQNLTEFAGLPVVDFPAEGLDEYSLPRGDSGLTHEEHRDRWIEAAKDPAAWAWRLRVESYEPEEEFGPCFLRFLEAVDTTPITALVVGMTGSVEDEPGYLEARDLLIRHRDAFPNLSSIFLGDVTFEESEVSWLNHTDVAPLLAAYPGLDTLVTRGTGDSRYRASDEEPTEDTVLRLHVPRHEGLRRLIVESGGLRGRTCRELCSSDLPRLEHLELWLGVDTYGYDAVPEDLAPLLSGEAFPGLRHLGLRNAEDTDDWVRVLASAPILARLESLDLSLGTLREEGARILMETPAFHALRRIDLHHHYLPEETRDRLREALTASGVEVDLSEEREPSHFSGEDLYYPAVGE
;
A
#
# COMPACT_ATOMS: atom_id res chain seq x y z
N MET A 1 1.45 9.32 2.50
CA MET A 1 1.06 9.03 1.10
C MET A 1 -0.45 9.17 1.07
N THR A 2 -0.97 10.12 0.36
CA THR A 2 -2.42 10.39 0.35
C THR A 2 -3.03 9.64 -0.82
N ILE A 3 -4.10 8.89 -0.58
CA ILE A 3 -4.90 8.25 -1.63
C ILE A 3 -5.60 9.25 -2.57
N ASN A 4 -5.42 10.55 -2.33
CA ASN A 4 -6.05 11.61 -3.10
C ASN A 4 -5.22 12.08 -4.30
N GLN A 5 -4.01 11.55 -4.48
CA GLN A 5 -3.11 11.92 -5.57
C GLN A 5 -2.35 10.70 -6.06
N ASN A 6 -2.20 10.58 -7.36
CA ASN A 6 -1.32 9.59 -7.95
C ASN A 6 0.15 9.88 -7.59
N LEU A 7 0.98 8.84 -7.60
CA LEU A 7 2.41 8.99 -7.35
C LEU A 7 3.07 9.87 -8.41
N THR A 8 3.93 10.77 -7.96
CA THR A 8 4.84 11.54 -8.82
C THR A 8 6.25 10.95 -8.83
N GLU A 9 6.56 10.07 -7.85
CA GLU A 9 7.83 9.37 -7.72
C GLU A 9 7.59 7.94 -7.20
N PHE A 10 8.30 6.96 -7.76
CA PHE A 10 8.29 5.57 -7.29
C PHE A 10 9.68 4.96 -7.43
N ALA A 11 10.14 4.25 -6.40
CA ALA A 11 11.45 3.62 -6.34
C ALA A 11 12.62 4.60 -6.61
N GLY A 12 12.49 5.86 -6.21
CA GLY A 12 13.48 6.92 -6.44
C GLY A 12 13.51 7.47 -7.87
N LEU A 13 12.53 7.11 -8.70
CA LEU A 13 12.39 7.58 -10.08
C LEU A 13 11.11 8.41 -10.23
N PRO A 14 11.14 9.50 -11.04
CA PRO A 14 9.94 10.24 -11.38
C PRO A 14 8.98 9.35 -12.18
N VAL A 15 7.67 9.49 -11.91
CA VAL A 15 6.63 8.72 -12.62
C VAL A 15 6.29 9.37 -13.95
N VAL A 16 6.13 8.57 -14.99
CA VAL A 16 5.60 8.97 -16.29
C VAL A 16 4.48 8.01 -16.71
N ASP A 17 3.37 8.57 -17.21
CA ASP A 17 2.27 7.79 -17.75
C ASP A 17 2.57 7.37 -19.19
N PHE A 18 2.31 6.09 -19.49
CA PHE A 18 2.06 5.67 -20.85
C PHE A 18 0.55 5.73 -21.08
N PRO A 19 0.05 6.64 -21.93
CA PRO A 19 -1.38 6.92 -22.01
C PRO A 19 -2.13 5.83 -22.72
N ALA A 20 -3.25 5.38 -22.16
CA ALA A 20 -4.26 4.64 -22.90
C ALA A 20 -4.89 5.51 -24.01
N GLU A 21 -5.44 4.89 -25.04
CA GLU A 21 -6.24 5.59 -26.05
C GLU A 21 -7.54 6.12 -25.39
N GLY A 22 -7.95 7.33 -25.76
CA GLY A 22 -9.18 7.93 -25.23
C GLY A 22 -9.06 8.65 -23.90
N LEU A 23 -7.90 8.62 -23.22
CA LEU A 23 -7.70 9.35 -21.97
C LEU A 23 -8.07 10.83 -22.12
N ASP A 24 -9.07 11.28 -21.38
CA ASP A 24 -9.52 12.65 -21.36
C ASP A 24 -8.76 13.53 -20.34
N GLU A 25 -9.08 14.84 -20.31
CA GLU A 25 -8.44 15.77 -19.37
C GLU A 25 -8.75 15.50 -17.89
N TYR A 26 -9.80 14.75 -17.57
CA TYR A 26 -10.20 14.41 -16.21
C TYR A 26 -9.48 13.18 -15.67
N SER A 27 -8.96 12.36 -16.57
CA SER A 27 -8.25 11.11 -16.26
C SER A 27 -6.74 11.30 -16.11
N LEU A 28 -6.25 12.51 -16.27
CA LEU A 28 -4.84 12.83 -16.03
C LEU A 28 -4.49 12.75 -14.55
N PRO A 29 -3.25 12.34 -14.24
CA PRO A 29 -2.80 12.27 -12.86
C PRO A 29 -3.03 13.59 -12.15
N ARG A 30 -3.75 13.56 -11.03
CA ARG A 30 -3.93 14.73 -10.19
C ARG A 30 -2.66 14.94 -9.36
N GLY A 31 -1.74 15.64 -9.94
CA GLY A 31 -0.56 16.18 -9.29
C GLY A 31 -0.30 17.55 -9.88
N ASP A 32 0.17 18.48 -9.08
CA ASP A 32 0.49 19.85 -9.50
C ASP A 32 1.78 19.85 -10.35
N SER A 33 1.71 19.22 -11.53
CA SER A 33 2.83 19.20 -12.47
C SER A 33 2.95 20.51 -13.25
N GLY A 34 1.91 21.35 -13.21
CA GLY A 34 1.81 22.57 -14.04
C GLY A 34 1.78 22.32 -15.55
N LEU A 35 1.63 21.04 -15.96
CA LEU A 35 1.58 20.65 -17.37
C LEU A 35 0.17 20.76 -17.92
N THR A 36 0.05 21.13 -19.20
CA THR A 36 -1.20 21.01 -19.95
C THR A 36 -1.52 19.53 -20.23
N HIS A 37 -2.77 19.24 -20.59
CA HIS A 37 -3.20 17.91 -21.03
C HIS A 37 -2.31 17.36 -22.15
N GLU A 38 -2.04 18.15 -23.19
CA GLU A 38 -1.21 17.74 -24.32
C GLU A 38 0.23 17.44 -23.91
N GLU A 39 0.83 18.30 -23.06
CA GLU A 39 2.17 18.07 -22.52
C GLU A 39 2.25 16.81 -21.65
N HIS A 40 1.20 16.54 -20.87
CA HIS A 40 1.13 15.34 -20.05
C HIS A 40 1.04 14.07 -20.90
N ARG A 41 0.13 14.08 -21.89
CA ARG A 41 -0.09 12.96 -22.81
C ARG A 41 1.16 12.60 -23.61
N ASP A 42 1.92 13.62 -24.06
CA ASP A 42 3.07 13.41 -24.95
C ASP A 42 4.40 13.24 -24.18
N ARG A 43 4.40 13.43 -22.86
CA ARG A 43 5.60 13.32 -22.01
C ARG A 43 6.31 11.96 -22.13
N TRP A 44 5.56 10.87 -22.32
CA TRP A 44 6.11 9.53 -22.48
C TRP A 44 7.03 9.42 -23.71
N ILE A 45 6.81 10.20 -24.77
CA ILE A 45 7.63 10.20 -25.99
C ILE A 45 9.07 10.63 -25.68
N GLU A 46 9.23 11.62 -24.80
CA GLU A 46 10.56 12.03 -24.33
C GLU A 46 11.14 11.01 -23.36
N ALA A 47 10.30 10.46 -22.45
CA ALA A 47 10.71 9.44 -21.51
C ALA A 47 11.18 8.16 -22.20
N ALA A 48 10.59 7.80 -23.35
CA ALA A 48 10.97 6.64 -24.14
C ALA A 48 12.39 6.72 -24.74
N LYS A 49 13.02 7.89 -24.73
CA LYS A 49 14.41 8.06 -25.17
C LYS A 49 15.41 7.59 -24.10
N ASP A 50 15.01 7.59 -22.85
CA ASP A 50 15.77 7.05 -21.70
C ASP A 50 14.81 6.36 -20.72
N PRO A 51 14.31 5.16 -21.06
CA PRO A 51 13.28 4.49 -20.26
C PRO A 51 13.73 4.14 -18.85
N ALA A 52 15.03 3.98 -18.60
CA ALA A 52 15.60 3.68 -17.30
C ALA A 52 15.46 4.83 -16.29
N ALA A 53 15.30 6.06 -16.76
CA ALA A 53 15.20 7.24 -15.92
C ALA A 53 13.81 7.44 -15.28
N TRP A 54 12.86 6.56 -15.59
CA TRP A 54 11.45 6.75 -15.20
C TRP A 54 10.86 5.49 -14.56
N ALA A 55 9.96 5.70 -13.62
CA ALA A 55 8.96 4.71 -13.22
C ALA A 55 7.76 4.84 -14.16
N TRP A 56 7.47 3.78 -14.91
CA TRP A 56 6.40 3.81 -15.92
C TRP A 56 5.06 3.43 -15.32
N ARG A 57 4.05 4.28 -15.52
CA ARG A 57 2.68 3.99 -15.10
C ARG A 57 1.80 3.66 -16.29
N LEU A 58 1.10 2.51 -16.16
CA LEU A 58 0.09 2.02 -17.09
C LEU A 58 -1.26 2.05 -16.40
N ARG A 59 -2.24 2.65 -17.04
CA ARG A 59 -3.62 2.73 -16.54
C ARG A 59 -4.58 3.02 -17.68
N VAL A 60 -5.85 2.70 -17.46
CA VAL A 60 -6.96 3.04 -18.36
C VAL A 60 -7.96 3.94 -17.62
N GLU A 61 -8.96 4.43 -18.34
CA GLU A 61 -10.05 5.21 -17.75
C GLU A 61 -10.82 4.41 -16.69
N SER A 62 -11.27 5.10 -15.65
CA SER A 62 -12.10 4.52 -14.58
C SER A 62 -13.58 4.40 -14.97
N TYR A 63 -14.01 5.08 -16.02
CA TYR A 63 -15.38 5.03 -16.54
C TYR A 63 -15.34 4.84 -18.06
N GLU A 64 -16.03 3.81 -18.58
CA GLU A 64 -16.17 3.51 -20.01
C GLU A 64 -14.84 3.65 -20.80
N PRO A 65 -13.76 2.92 -20.45
CA PRO A 65 -12.46 3.02 -21.12
C PRO A 65 -12.60 2.73 -22.62
N GLU A 66 -12.03 3.58 -23.49
CA GLU A 66 -11.96 3.34 -24.92
C GLU A 66 -10.94 2.26 -25.28
N GLU A 67 -9.89 2.08 -24.48
CA GLU A 67 -8.89 1.04 -24.59
C GLU A 67 -8.86 0.19 -23.31
N GLU A 68 -8.95 -1.13 -23.44
CA GLU A 68 -8.76 -2.06 -22.33
C GLU A 68 -7.30 -2.13 -21.87
N PHE A 69 -7.04 -2.57 -20.65
CA PHE A 69 -5.69 -2.61 -20.07
C PHE A 69 -4.74 -3.54 -20.85
N GLY A 70 -5.21 -4.70 -21.29
CA GLY A 70 -4.40 -5.65 -22.07
C GLY A 70 -3.86 -5.05 -23.37
N PRO A 71 -4.69 -4.50 -24.26
CA PRO A 71 -4.26 -3.74 -25.43
C PRO A 71 -3.29 -2.60 -25.12
N CYS A 72 -3.56 -1.78 -24.11
CA CYS A 72 -2.67 -0.71 -23.67
C CYS A 72 -1.28 -1.25 -23.26
N PHE A 73 -1.24 -2.32 -22.48
CA PHE A 73 -0.01 -2.98 -22.08
C PHE A 73 0.79 -3.51 -23.28
N LEU A 74 0.13 -4.16 -24.26
CA LEU A 74 0.81 -4.67 -25.45
C LEU A 74 1.36 -3.54 -26.32
N ARG A 75 0.62 -2.46 -26.47
CA ARG A 75 1.07 -1.25 -27.18
C ARG A 75 2.28 -0.60 -26.49
N PHE A 76 2.32 -0.61 -25.15
CA PHE A 76 3.49 -0.17 -24.39
C PHE A 76 4.74 -1.00 -24.74
N LEU A 77 4.62 -2.35 -24.80
CA LEU A 77 5.73 -3.23 -25.17
C LEU A 77 6.26 -2.98 -26.59
N GLU A 78 5.39 -2.52 -27.50
CA GLU A 78 5.76 -2.20 -28.88
C GLU A 78 6.41 -0.81 -29.01
N ALA A 79 5.98 0.15 -28.18
CA ALA A 79 6.37 1.55 -28.28
C ALA A 79 7.63 1.92 -27.48
N VAL A 80 7.92 1.18 -26.40
CA VAL A 80 8.99 1.51 -25.45
C VAL A 80 9.95 0.33 -25.31
N ASP A 81 11.25 0.59 -25.31
CA ASP A 81 12.24 -0.42 -24.93
C ASP A 81 12.12 -0.66 -23.40
N THR A 82 11.49 -1.76 -23.05
CA THR A 82 11.24 -2.11 -21.64
C THR A 82 12.42 -2.80 -20.96
N THR A 83 13.46 -3.17 -21.73
CA THR A 83 14.66 -3.86 -21.19
C THR A 83 15.34 -3.11 -20.04
N PRO A 84 15.55 -1.77 -20.09
CA PRO A 84 16.22 -1.04 -19.03
C PRO A 84 15.28 -0.61 -17.90
N ILE A 85 13.96 -0.84 -18.00
CA ILE A 85 12.98 -0.39 -16.99
C ILE A 85 13.18 -1.16 -15.69
N THR A 86 13.24 -0.42 -14.58
CA THR A 86 13.41 -0.97 -13.24
C THR A 86 12.19 -0.80 -12.35
N ALA A 87 11.27 0.11 -12.68
CA ALA A 87 10.09 0.42 -11.88
C ALA A 87 8.83 0.53 -12.76
N LEU A 88 7.79 -0.19 -12.37
CA LEU A 88 6.48 -0.18 -13.02
C LEU A 88 5.36 0.10 -12.02
N VAL A 89 4.43 0.92 -12.42
CA VAL A 89 3.24 1.30 -11.66
C VAL A 89 2.01 0.92 -12.48
N VAL A 90 1.07 0.24 -11.86
CA VAL A 90 -0.23 -0.08 -12.45
C VAL A 90 -1.29 0.73 -11.73
N GLY A 91 -2.02 1.56 -12.45
CA GLY A 91 -3.18 2.31 -11.96
C GLY A 91 -4.48 1.55 -12.21
N MET A 92 -5.54 2.25 -12.62
CA MET A 92 -6.80 1.62 -13.02
C MET A 92 -6.60 0.63 -14.17
N THR A 93 -7.24 -0.52 -14.08
CA THR A 93 -7.14 -1.62 -15.06
C THR A 93 -8.43 -1.87 -15.82
N GLY A 94 -9.52 -1.16 -15.48
CA GLY A 94 -10.83 -1.30 -16.11
C GLY A 94 -11.85 -0.37 -15.50
N SER A 95 -13.10 -0.47 -15.96
CA SER A 95 -14.20 0.32 -15.43
C SER A 95 -14.50 -0.03 -13.97
N VAL A 96 -14.82 0.98 -13.16
CA VAL A 96 -15.31 0.78 -11.78
C VAL A 96 -16.60 -0.04 -11.72
N GLU A 97 -17.39 -0.03 -12.79
CA GLU A 97 -18.64 -0.79 -12.88
C GLU A 97 -18.40 -2.31 -13.03
N ASP A 98 -17.21 -2.70 -13.50
CA ASP A 98 -16.80 -4.10 -13.75
C ASP A 98 -15.94 -4.68 -12.61
N GLU A 99 -15.96 -4.07 -11.43
CA GLU A 99 -15.16 -4.48 -10.27
C GLU A 99 -13.67 -4.64 -10.63
N PRO A 100 -12.96 -3.55 -10.95
CA PRO A 100 -11.60 -3.59 -11.47
C PRO A 100 -10.64 -4.26 -10.47
N GLY A 101 -9.65 -4.97 -11.02
CA GLY A 101 -8.68 -5.68 -10.21
C GLY A 101 -7.40 -6.00 -10.98
N TYR A 102 -6.42 -6.53 -10.30
CA TYR A 102 -5.07 -6.66 -10.84
C TYR A 102 -4.73 -8.04 -11.40
N LEU A 103 -5.74 -8.91 -11.57
CA LEU A 103 -5.54 -10.27 -12.11
C LEU A 103 -4.94 -10.22 -13.53
N GLU A 104 -5.55 -9.44 -14.43
CA GLU A 104 -5.05 -9.31 -15.80
C GLU A 104 -3.65 -8.70 -15.85
N ALA A 105 -3.42 -7.60 -15.09
CA ALA A 105 -2.12 -6.93 -15.03
C ALA A 105 -1.03 -7.87 -14.51
N ARG A 106 -1.32 -8.64 -13.47
CA ARG A 106 -0.44 -9.68 -12.93
C ARG A 106 -0.08 -10.72 -14.00
N ASP A 107 -1.08 -11.25 -14.68
CA ASP A 107 -0.89 -12.32 -15.67
C ASP A 107 -0.15 -11.85 -16.91
N LEU A 108 -0.37 -10.60 -17.33
CA LEU A 108 0.39 -9.97 -18.43
C LEU A 108 1.86 -9.78 -18.02
N LEU A 109 2.13 -9.29 -16.82
CA LEU A 109 3.49 -9.13 -16.30
C LEU A 109 4.22 -10.49 -16.23
N ILE A 110 3.56 -11.54 -15.74
CA ILE A 110 4.13 -12.89 -15.67
C ILE A 110 4.39 -13.43 -17.07
N ARG A 111 3.46 -13.29 -18.00
CA ARG A 111 3.57 -13.77 -19.40
C ARG A 111 4.69 -13.09 -20.15
N HIS A 112 4.87 -11.79 -19.91
CA HIS A 112 5.85 -10.96 -20.62
C HIS A 112 7.09 -10.62 -19.77
N ARG A 113 7.39 -11.42 -18.72
CA ARG A 113 8.52 -11.17 -17.80
C ARG A 113 9.87 -10.99 -18.52
N ASP A 114 10.06 -11.67 -19.65
CA ASP A 114 11.31 -11.59 -20.40
C ASP A 114 11.49 -10.22 -21.09
N ALA A 115 10.44 -9.42 -21.21
CA ALA A 115 10.49 -8.03 -21.68
C ALA A 115 10.99 -7.06 -20.58
N PHE A 116 10.96 -7.49 -19.32
CA PHE A 116 11.35 -6.67 -18.16
C PHE A 116 12.47 -7.33 -17.33
N PRO A 117 13.64 -7.62 -17.92
CA PRO A 117 14.69 -8.38 -17.24
C PRO A 117 15.32 -7.65 -16.05
N ASN A 118 15.16 -6.32 -15.95
CA ASN A 118 15.72 -5.47 -14.91
C ASN A 118 14.65 -4.93 -13.94
N LEU A 119 13.40 -5.37 -14.05
CA LEU A 119 12.32 -4.90 -13.18
C LEU A 119 12.59 -5.29 -11.73
N SER A 120 12.69 -4.30 -10.86
CA SER A 120 12.99 -4.46 -9.43
C SER A 120 11.92 -3.88 -8.52
N SER A 121 11.00 -3.09 -9.06
CA SER A 121 9.96 -2.43 -8.26
C SER A 121 8.63 -2.43 -9.00
N ILE A 122 7.58 -2.90 -8.33
CA ILE A 122 6.21 -2.94 -8.87
C ILE A 122 5.26 -2.32 -7.85
N PHE A 123 4.37 -1.45 -8.33
CA PHE A 123 3.20 -1.02 -7.59
C PHE A 123 1.94 -1.38 -8.37
N LEU A 124 1.07 -2.20 -7.76
CA LEU A 124 -0.27 -2.52 -8.25
C LEU A 124 -1.28 -1.72 -7.45
N GLY A 125 -1.90 -0.71 -8.07
CA GLY A 125 -2.96 0.05 -7.44
C GLY A 125 -2.67 1.52 -7.17
N ASP A 126 -1.93 2.20 -8.05
CA ASP A 126 -1.81 3.66 -7.98
C ASP A 126 -3.10 4.32 -8.49
N VAL A 127 -4.15 4.18 -7.69
CA VAL A 127 -5.51 4.66 -7.95
C VAL A 127 -5.88 5.67 -6.87
N THR A 128 -6.46 6.78 -7.28
CA THR A 128 -6.94 7.82 -6.35
C THR A 128 -8.37 7.52 -5.91
N PHE A 129 -8.77 8.08 -4.76
CA PHE A 129 -10.13 7.97 -4.25
C PHE A 129 -11.20 8.42 -5.27
N GLU A 130 -10.88 9.38 -6.12
CA GLU A 130 -11.81 9.86 -7.13
C GLU A 130 -11.95 8.91 -8.34
N GLU A 131 -10.95 8.07 -8.58
CA GLU A 131 -11.02 7.02 -9.60
C GLU A 131 -11.76 5.79 -9.06
N SER A 132 -11.44 5.35 -7.85
CA SER A 132 -12.10 4.26 -7.14
C SER A 132 -11.69 4.25 -5.67
N GLU A 133 -12.59 3.86 -4.80
CA GLU A 133 -12.27 3.58 -3.40
C GLU A 133 -11.41 2.33 -3.27
N VAL A 134 -10.51 2.30 -2.27
CA VAL A 134 -9.62 1.15 -2.04
C VAL A 134 -10.40 -0.14 -1.78
N SER A 135 -11.56 -0.01 -1.13
CA SER A 135 -12.46 -1.12 -0.82
C SER A 135 -13.13 -1.76 -2.05
N TRP A 136 -13.12 -1.07 -3.18
CA TRP A 136 -13.75 -1.53 -4.44
C TRP A 136 -12.74 -2.11 -5.43
N LEU A 137 -11.44 -1.96 -5.15
CA LEU A 137 -10.38 -2.51 -5.98
C LEU A 137 -10.10 -3.96 -5.58
N ASN A 138 -10.25 -4.89 -6.52
CA ASN A 138 -9.96 -6.28 -6.26
C ASN A 138 -8.45 -6.55 -6.26
N HIS A 139 -7.97 -7.13 -5.17
CA HIS A 139 -6.63 -7.72 -5.12
C HIS A 139 -6.51 -8.95 -6.01
N THR A 140 -5.32 -9.53 -6.01
CA THR A 140 -5.03 -10.83 -6.62
C THR A 140 -4.00 -11.58 -5.80
N ASP A 141 -3.82 -12.88 -6.09
CA ASP A 141 -2.66 -13.62 -5.57
C ASP A 141 -1.38 -13.07 -6.19
N VAL A 142 -0.52 -12.45 -5.39
CA VAL A 142 0.76 -11.86 -5.83
C VAL A 142 1.94 -12.84 -5.76
N ALA A 143 1.78 -14.02 -5.17
CA ALA A 143 2.86 -14.99 -5.08
C ALA A 143 3.39 -15.46 -6.45
N PRO A 144 2.55 -15.71 -7.49
CA PRO A 144 3.04 -16.01 -8.84
C PRO A 144 3.85 -14.87 -9.47
N LEU A 145 3.50 -13.60 -9.18
CA LEU A 145 4.25 -12.45 -9.66
C LEU A 145 5.65 -12.41 -9.03
N LEU A 146 5.75 -12.60 -7.72
CA LEU A 146 7.04 -12.68 -7.01
C LEU A 146 7.89 -13.85 -7.53
N ALA A 147 7.28 -14.99 -7.82
CA ALA A 147 7.99 -16.12 -8.42
C ALA A 147 8.52 -15.83 -9.83
N ALA A 148 7.80 -15.02 -10.62
CA ALA A 148 8.21 -14.62 -11.97
C ALA A 148 9.37 -13.61 -11.99
N TYR A 149 9.50 -12.79 -10.93
CA TYR A 149 10.51 -11.74 -10.80
C TYR A 149 11.41 -11.96 -9.57
N PRO A 150 12.33 -12.94 -9.60
CA PRO A 150 13.19 -13.26 -8.44
C PRO A 150 14.15 -12.12 -8.04
N GLY A 151 14.35 -11.13 -8.92
CA GLY A 151 15.14 -9.93 -8.65
C GLY A 151 14.31 -8.76 -8.09
N LEU A 152 13.00 -8.94 -7.85
CA LEU A 152 12.17 -7.88 -7.31
C LEU A 152 12.62 -7.50 -5.91
N ASP A 153 12.81 -6.20 -5.69
CA ASP A 153 13.22 -5.60 -4.42
C ASP A 153 12.01 -5.01 -3.68
N THR A 154 11.11 -4.38 -4.42
CA THR A 154 9.95 -3.65 -3.87
C THR A 154 8.65 -4.11 -4.52
N LEU A 155 7.68 -4.47 -3.69
CA LEU A 155 6.29 -4.71 -4.09
C LEU A 155 5.36 -3.85 -3.23
N VAL A 156 4.52 -3.08 -3.90
CA VAL A 156 3.39 -2.36 -3.28
C VAL A 156 2.11 -2.85 -3.96
N THR A 157 1.07 -3.11 -3.18
CA THR A 157 -0.24 -3.46 -3.71
C THR A 157 -1.33 -2.76 -2.91
N ARG A 158 -2.33 -2.21 -3.61
CA ARG A 158 -3.47 -1.49 -3.02
C ARG A 158 -4.78 -2.09 -3.49
N GLY A 159 -5.70 -2.32 -2.56
CA GLY A 159 -7.05 -2.82 -2.83
C GLY A 159 -7.59 -3.64 -1.67
N THR A 160 -8.81 -4.19 -1.87
CA THR A 160 -9.48 -5.03 -0.88
C THR A 160 -10.08 -6.22 -1.61
N GLY A 161 -9.72 -7.39 -1.50
CA GLY A 161 -10.19 -8.49 -2.35
C GLY A 161 -11.35 -9.30 -1.77
N ASP A 162 -11.92 -8.90 -0.64
CA ASP A 162 -12.95 -9.69 0.06
C ASP A 162 -13.91 -8.77 0.84
N SER A 163 -14.37 -7.71 0.20
CA SER A 163 -15.38 -6.82 0.77
C SER A 163 -16.71 -7.56 0.94
N ARG A 164 -17.36 -7.38 2.09
CA ARG A 164 -18.75 -7.86 2.31
C ARG A 164 -19.77 -7.10 1.46
N TYR A 165 -19.38 -5.96 0.91
CA TYR A 165 -20.21 -5.08 0.07
C TYR A 165 -19.82 -5.20 -1.40
N ARG A 166 -19.80 -6.42 -1.94
CA ARG A 166 -19.59 -6.61 -3.37
C ARG A 166 -20.85 -6.22 -4.13
N ALA A 167 -20.67 -5.63 -5.31
CA ALA A 167 -21.79 -5.34 -6.22
C ALA A 167 -22.41 -6.62 -6.78
N SER A 168 -21.67 -7.73 -6.80
CA SER A 168 -22.14 -9.05 -7.25
C SER A 168 -22.45 -9.97 -6.06
N ASP A 169 -23.53 -10.76 -6.18
CA ASP A 169 -23.85 -11.85 -5.25
C ASP A 169 -22.90 -13.07 -5.40
N GLU A 170 -21.88 -12.98 -6.24
CA GLU A 170 -20.92 -14.05 -6.47
C GLU A 170 -19.87 -14.09 -5.36
N GLU A 171 -19.61 -15.30 -4.85
CA GLU A 171 -18.52 -15.51 -3.90
C GLU A 171 -17.17 -15.15 -4.53
N PRO A 172 -16.24 -14.50 -3.75
CA PRO A 172 -14.90 -14.19 -4.24
C PRO A 172 -14.21 -15.45 -4.75
N THR A 173 -13.65 -15.38 -5.94
CA THR A 173 -12.81 -16.47 -6.45
C THR A 173 -11.43 -16.40 -5.77
N GLU A 174 -10.70 -17.53 -5.75
CA GLU A 174 -9.32 -17.55 -5.24
C GLU A 174 -8.40 -16.52 -5.96
N ASP A 175 -8.74 -16.16 -7.20
CA ASP A 175 -7.95 -15.25 -8.04
C ASP A 175 -8.21 -13.77 -7.74
N THR A 176 -9.33 -13.42 -7.08
CA THR A 176 -9.70 -12.03 -6.74
C THR A 176 -9.41 -11.68 -5.29
N VAL A 177 -8.80 -12.59 -4.53
CA VAL A 177 -8.45 -12.40 -3.11
C VAL A 177 -6.94 -12.22 -2.99
N LEU A 178 -6.52 -11.31 -2.13
CA LEU A 178 -5.11 -11.16 -1.81
C LEU A 178 -4.54 -12.43 -1.17
N ARG A 179 -3.58 -13.05 -1.83
CA ARG A 179 -2.80 -14.17 -1.33
C ARG A 179 -1.33 -13.76 -1.26
N LEU A 180 -0.69 -14.11 -0.16
CA LEU A 180 0.69 -13.72 0.14
C LEU A 180 1.53 -14.88 0.67
N HIS A 181 1.21 -16.12 0.30
CA HIS A 181 2.08 -17.23 0.65
C HIS A 181 3.21 -17.35 -0.38
N VAL A 182 4.40 -16.91 -0.01
CA VAL A 182 5.59 -16.94 -0.85
C VAL A 182 6.57 -17.99 -0.29
N PRO A 183 6.74 -19.15 -0.95
CA PRO A 183 7.61 -20.22 -0.44
C PRO A 183 9.04 -19.75 -0.16
N ARG A 184 9.61 -18.93 -1.06
CA ARG A 184 10.89 -18.25 -0.86
C ARG A 184 11.09 -17.14 -1.89
N HIS A 185 11.58 -15.96 -1.44
CA HIS A 185 12.01 -14.89 -2.31
C HIS A 185 13.25 -14.17 -1.75
N GLU A 186 14.39 -14.29 -2.45
CA GLU A 186 15.69 -13.80 -2.00
C GLU A 186 15.93 -12.30 -2.25
N GLY A 187 15.11 -11.67 -3.11
CA GLY A 187 15.29 -10.27 -3.52
C GLY A 187 14.51 -9.28 -2.68
N LEU A 188 13.29 -9.64 -2.24
CA LEU A 188 12.32 -8.70 -1.70
C LEU A 188 12.78 -8.08 -0.38
N ARG A 189 12.90 -6.74 -0.39
CA ARG A 189 13.29 -5.93 0.78
C ARG A 189 12.16 -5.08 1.30
N ARG A 190 11.25 -4.65 0.41
CA ARG A 190 10.12 -3.78 0.76
C ARG A 190 8.83 -4.39 0.28
N LEU A 191 7.89 -4.58 1.21
CA LEU A 191 6.53 -5.03 0.94
C LEU A 191 5.55 -4.09 1.61
N ILE A 192 4.63 -3.53 0.82
CA ILE A 192 3.55 -2.68 1.32
C ILE A 192 2.24 -3.23 0.81
N VAL A 193 1.32 -3.48 1.72
CA VAL A 193 -0.05 -3.92 1.45
C VAL A 193 -1.00 -2.85 1.96
N GLU A 194 -1.55 -2.08 1.04
CA GLU A 194 -2.53 -1.04 1.33
C GLU A 194 -3.93 -1.61 1.13
N SER A 195 -4.67 -1.82 2.22
CA SER A 195 -5.99 -2.44 2.19
C SER A 195 -7.02 -1.66 2.99
N GLY A 196 -8.26 -1.62 2.49
CA GLY A 196 -9.41 -1.12 3.25
C GLY A 196 -9.88 -2.11 4.33
N GLY A 197 -9.51 -3.43 4.20
CA GLY A 197 -9.84 -4.47 5.17
C GLY A 197 -8.96 -5.71 4.99
N LEU A 198 -7.87 -5.79 5.74
CA LEU A 198 -6.90 -6.90 5.64
C LEU A 198 -7.36 -8.13 6.43
N ARG A 199 -7.41 -9.28 5.75
CA ARG A 199 -7.81 -10.55 6.38
C ARG A 199 -6.70 -11.18 7.20
N GLY A 200 -7.05 -11.75 8.35
CA GLY A 200 -6.14 -12.56 9.18
C GLY A 200 -5.55 -13.75 8.42
N ARG A 201 -6.29 -14.34 7.46
CA ARG A 201 -5.75 -15.36 6.56
C ARG A 201 -4.52 -14.84 5.80
N THR A 202 -4.59 -13.65 5.22
CA THR A 202 -3.47 -13.03 4.47
C THR A 202 -2.29 -12.77 5.40
N CYS A 203 -2.54 -12.33 6.63
CA CYS A 203 -1.50 -12.15 7.64
C CYS A 203 -0.78 -13.48 7.97
N ARG A 204 -1.52 -14.57 8.15
CA ARG A 204 -0.94 -15.91 8.38
C ARG A 204 -0.13 -16.42 7.19
N GLU A 205 -0.62 -16.23 5.96
CA GLU A 205 0.08 -16.59 4.74
C GLU A 205 1.39 -15.81 4.60
N LEU A 206 1.36 -14.51 4.84
CA LEU A 206 2.55 -13.66 4.86
C LEU A 206 3.56 -14.15 5.91
N CYS A 207 3.12 -14.37 7.15
CA CYS A 207 3.99 -14.84 8.24
C CYS A 207 4.59 -16.23 8.00
N SER A 208 3.97 -17.04 7.12
CA SER A 208 4.48 -18.35 6.70
C SER A 208 5.44 -18.28 5.49
N SER A 209 5.66 -17.10 4.95
CA SER A 209 6.51 -16.87 3.78
C SER A 209 7.99 -16.79 4.17
N ASP A 210 8.87 -17.26 3.28
CA ASP A 210 10.33 -17.15 3.46
C ASP A 210 10.88 -15.94 2.69
N LEU A 211 10.99 -14.81 3.38
CA LEU A 211 11.45 -13.51 2.87
C LEU A 211 12.70 -13.04 3.67
N PRO A 212 13.85 -13.70 3.51
CA PRO A 212 15.01 -13.50 4.40
C PRO A 212 15.63 -12.10 4.36
N ARG A 213 15.36 -11.34 3.29
CA ARG A 213 15.88 -9.99 3.09
C ARG A 213 14.85 -8.89 3.31
N LEU A 214 13.65 -9.23 3.78
CA LEU A 214 12.61 -8.23 4.03
C LEU A 214 13.07 -7.28 5.16
N GLU A 215 13.21 -6.01 4.83
CA GLU A 215 13.67 -4.94 5.71
C GLU A 215 12.55 -3.98 6.10
N HIS A 216 11.53 -3.86 5.23
CA HIS A 216 10.42 -2.92 5.35
C HIS A 216 9.10 -3.63 5.04
N LEU A 217 8.20 -3.63 6.02
CA LEU A 217 6.86 -4.18 5.90
C LEU A 217 5.84 -3.15 6.38
N GLU A 218 4.85 -2.84 5.53
CA GLU A 218 3.66 -2.07 5.91
C GLU A 218 2.40 -2.86 5.58
N LEU A 219 1.49 -2.93 6.54
CA LEU A 219 0.17 -3.53 6.41
C LEU A 219 -0.87 -2.49 6.80
N TRP A 220 -1.75 -2.13 5.87
CA TRP A 220 -2.93 -1.34 6.20
C TRP A 220 -4.03 -2.31 6.61
N LEU A 221 -4.48 -2.21 7.85
CA LEU A 221 -5.41 -3.17 8.43
C LEU A 221 -6.85 -2.90 8.00
N GLY A 222 -7.25 -1.62 7.98
CA GLY A 222 -8.58 -1.20 7.53
C GLY A 222 -9.65 -1.38 8.59
N VAL A 223 -10.89 -1.61 8.14
CA VAL A 223 -12.09 -1.70 8.99
C VAL A 223 -12.83 -3.03 8.78
N ASP A 224 -13.58 -3.47 9.79
CA ASP A 224 -14.33 -4.74 9.77
C ASP A 224 -15.37 -4.80 8.64
N THR A 225 -15.99 -3.67 8.34
CA THR A 225 -16.96 -3.49 7.25
C THR A 225 -16.40 -3.93 5.90
N TYR A 226 -15.13 -3.66 5.64
CA TYR A 226 -14.44 -4.05 4.41
C TYR A 226 -13.56 -5.29 4.55
N GLY A 227 -13.78 -6.05 5.61
CA GLY A 227 -13.21 -7.38 5.74
C GLY A 227 -12.02 -7.50 6.68
N TYR A 228 -11.63 -6.45 7.37
CA TYR A 228 -10.63 -6.57 8.43
C TYR A 228 -11.11 -7.57 9.51
N ASP A 229 -10.32 -8.60 9.73
CA ASP A 229 -10.55 -9.60 10.78
C ASP A 229 -9.22 -10.12 11.35
N ALA A 230 -8.11 -9.44 11.05
CA ALA A 230 -6.81 -9.83 11.56
C ALA A 230 -6.71 -9.63 13.08
N VAL A 231 -6.21 -10.64 13.76
CA VAL A 231 -5.96 -10.62 15.21
C VAL A 231 -4.47 -10.82 15.49
N PRO A 232 -3.98 -10.46 16.69
CA PRO A 232 -2.55 -10.59 17.01
C PRO A 232 -1.97 -11.99 16.80
N GLU A 233 -2.77 -13.04 16.97
CA GLU A 233 -2.39 -14.43 16.73
C GLU A 233 -2.03 -14.71 15.28
N ASP A 234 -2.64 -14.00 14.33
CA ASP A 234 -2.37 -14.12 12.89
C ASP A 234 -0.98 -13.59 12.53
N LEU A 235 -0.47 -12.64 13.32
CA LEU A 235 0.85 -12.04 13.18
C LEU A 235 1.86 -12.56 14.22
N ALA A 236 1.56 -13.62 14.97
CA ALA A 236 2.40 -14.11 16.06
C ALA A 236 3.87 -14.36 15.64
N PRO A 237 4.20 -14.98 14.47
CA PRO A 237 5.59 -15.16 14.05
C PRO A 237 6.30 -13.83 13.74
N LEU A 238 5.59 -12.80 13.27
CA LEU A 238 6.12 -11.45 13.08
C LEU A 238 6.37 -10.78 14.44
N LEU A 239 5.38 -10.79 15.33
CA LEU A 239 5.45 -10.15 16.65
C LEU A 239 6.53 -10.79 17.55
N SER A 240 6.71 -12.10 17.47
CA SER A 240 7.79 -12.81 18.19
C SER A 240 9.18 -12.49 17.62
N GLY A 241 9.25 -11.99 16.40
CA GLY A 241 10.50 -11.76 15.70
C GLY A 241 11.07 -12.99 14.99
N GLU A 242 10.34 -14.09 14.92
CA GLU A 242 10.75 -15.31 14.18
C GLU A 242 10.66 -15.11 12.67
N ALA A 243 9.59 -14.47 12.20
CA ALA A 243 9.46 -14.10 10.80
C ALA A 243 10.36 -12.89 10.48
N PHE A 244 10.87 -12.86 9.25
CA PHE A 244 11.58 -11.73 8.63
C PHE A 244 12.76 -11.21 9.46
N PRO A 245 13.85 -11.97 9.56
CA PRO A 245 15.01 -11.64 10.44
C PRO A 245 15.68 -10.30 10.06
N GLY A 246 15.52 -9.83 8.82
CA GLY A 246 16.05 -8.56 8.33
C GLY A 246 15.22 -7.33 8.68
N LEU A 247 13.98 -7.51 9.20
CA LEU A 247 13.02 -6.41 9.35
C LEU A 247 13.54 -5.30 10.27
N ARG A 248 13.43 -4.05 9.78
CA ARG A 248 13.83 -2.82 10.47
C ARG A 248 12.70 -1.82 10.57
N HIS A 249 11.76 -1.85 9.63
CA HIS A 249 10.57 -1.02 9.62
C HIS A 249 9.32 -1.89 9.64
N LEU A 250 8.40 -1.58 10.55
CA LEU A 250 7.07 -2.19 10.61
C LEU A 250 6.01 -1.09 10.61
N GLY A 251 5.06 -1.17 9.67
CA GLY A 251 3.83 -0.39 9.65
C GLY A 251 2.64 -1.30 9.91
N LEU A 252 1.86 -1.01 10.96
CA LEU A 252 0.50 -1.50 11.17
C LEU A 252 -0.41 -0.29 11.10
N ARG A 253 -0.77 0.07 9.87
CA ARG A 253 -1.37 1.36 9.54
C ARG A 253 -2.86 1.24 9.31
N ASN A 254 -3.54 2.38 9.31
CA ASN A 254 -4.95 2.46 8.96
C ASN A 254 -5.85 1.51 9.78
N ALA A 255 -5.51 1.28 11.05
CA ALA A 255 -6.24 0.36 11.93
C ALA A 255 -7.40 1.07 12.63
N GLU A 256 -8.59 0.47 12.62
CA GLU A 256 -9.73 0.95 13.39
C GLU A 256 -9.57 0.74 14.91
N ASP A 257 -8.61 -0.09 15.32
CA ASP A 257 -8.30 -0.50 16.70
C ASP A 257 -6.83 -0.21 17.08
N THR A 258 -6.28 0.94 16.65
CA THR A 258 -4.85 1.30 16.83
C THR A 258 -4.36 1.16 18.27
N ASP A 259 -5.17 1.54 19.28
CA ASP A 259 -4.80 1.43 20.71
C ASP A 259 -4.57 -0.04 21.13
N ASP A 260 -5.31 -0.98 20.55
CA ASP A 260 -5.16 -2.41 20.83
C ASP A 260 -3.85 -2.93 20.22
N TRP A 261 -3.51 -2.52 18.99
CA TRP A 261 -2.23 -2.85 18.38
C TRP A 261 -1.04 -2.26 19.14
N VAL A 262 -1.15 -1.02 19.64
CA VAL A 262 -0.13 -0.44 20.54
C VAL A 262 0.07 -1.31 21.78
N ARG A 263 -1.01 -1.78 22.39
CA ARG A 263 -0.95 -2.65 23.58
C ARG A 263 -0.26 -3.98 23.30
N VAL A 264 -0.54 -4.59 22.15
CA VAL A 264 0.11 -5.82 21.69
C VAL A 264 1.60 -5.59 21.45
N LEU A 265 1.94 -4.55 20.70
CA LEU A 265 3.32 -4.20 20.37
C LEU A 265 4.16 -3.89 21.61
N ALA A 266 3.58 -3.30 22.66
CA ALA A 266 4.29 -2.96 23.92
C ALA A 266 5.01 -4.16 24.56
N SER A 267 4.53 -5.37 24.29
CA SER A 267 5.14 -6.62 24.78
C SER A 267 5.79 -7.47 23.69
N ALA A 268 5.75 -7.02 22.44
CA ALA A 268 6.20 -7.82 21.30
C ALA A 268 7.74 -7.79 21.15
N PRO A 269 8.42 -8.96 21.12
CA PRO A 269 9.88 -9.04 20.98
C PRO A 269 10.43 -8.34 19.71
N ILE A 270 9.63 -8.22 18.66
CA ILE A 270 10.03 -7.58 17.40
C ILE A 270 10.53 -6.13 17.62
N LEU A 271 9.93 -5.37 18.57
CA LEU A 271 10.33 -3.98 18.85
C LEU A 271 11.82 -3.81 19.14
N ALA A 272 12.45 -4.81 19.76
CA ALA A 272 13.86 -4.72 20.14
C ALA A 272 14.81 -4.61 18.94
N ARG A 273 14.37 -4.90 17.73
CA ARG A 273 15.21 -4.82 16.53
C ARG A 273 14.69 -3.83 15.48
N LEU A 274 13.49 -3.31 15.65
CA LEU A 274 12.97 -2.29 14.74
C LEU A 274 13.76 -0.98 14.91
N GLU A 275 13.93 -0.28 13.80
CA GLU A 275 14.44 1.09 13.79
C GLU A 275 13.29 2.10 13.71
N SER A 276 12.20 1.74 13.03
CA SER A 276 11.02 2.59 12.87
C SER A 276 9.72 1.81 12.95
N LEU A 277 8.71 2.48 13.47
CA LEU A 277 7.33 1.98 13.61
C LEU A 277 6.37 3.00 13.00
N ASP A 278 5.42 2.54 12.21
CA ASP A 278 4.37 3.37 11.63
C ASP A 278 3.00 2.83 12.07
N LEU A 279 2.26 3.65 12.81
CA LEU A 279 0.90 3.39 13.30
C LEU A 279 -0.07 4.48 12.82
N SER A 280 0.30 5.15 11.75
CA SER A 280 -0.44 6.26 11.17
C SER A 280 -1.73 5.84 10.48
N LEU A 281 -2.52 6.81 10.08
CA LEU A 281 -3.79 6.65 9.37
C LEU A 281 -4.89 5.93 10.18
N GLY A 282 -4.61 5.55 11.42
CA GLY A 282 -5.54 4.81 12.26
C GLY A 282 -6.28 5.67 13.27
N THR A 283 -6.80 5.04 14.30
CA THR A 283 -7.65 5.66 15.33
C THR A 283 -6.93 5.80 16.66
N LEU A 284 -5.66 6.18 16.67
CA LEU A 284 -4.89 6.35 17.91
C LEU A 284 -5.56 7.37 18.86
N ARG A 285 -5.79 6.93 20.11
CA ARG A 285 -6.43 7.72 21.16
C ARG A 285 -5.56 7.76 22.44
N GLU A 286 -6.10 8.32 23.52
CA GLU A 286 -5.36 8.58 24.77
C GLU A 286 -4.78 7.31 25.41
N GLU A 287 -5.47 6.17 25.33
CA GLU A 287 -4.97 4.91 25.91
C GLU A 287 -3.72 4.41 25.18
N GLY A 288 -3.72 4.41 23.84
CA GLY A 288 -2.54 4.07 23.04
C GLY A 288 -1.38 5.04 23.32
N ALA A 289 -1.67 6.36 23.39
CA ALA A 289 -0.66 7.37 23.71
C ALA A 289 -0.04 7.14 25.09
N ARG A 290 -0.84 6.78 26.09
CA ARG A 290 -0.36 6.47 27.44
C ARG A 290 0.60 5.25 27.41
N ILE A 291 0.26 4.20 26.68
CA ILE A 291 1.10 3.00 26.55
C ILE A 291 2.41 3.34 25.83
N LEU A 292 2.37 4.15 24.77
CA LEU A 292 3.57 4.62 24.06
C LEU A 292 4.52 5.40 24.98
N MET A 293 3.99 6.27 25.85
CA MET A 293 4.78 7.03 26.82
C MET A 293 5.38 6.16 27.92
N GLU A 294 4.67 5.14 28.40
CA GLU A 294 5.05 4.35 29.57
C GLU A 294 5.95 3.14 29.21
N THR A 295 6.01 2.72 27.94
CA THR A 295 6.73 1.51 27.53
C THR A 295 8.12 1.83 26.97
N PRO A 296 9.21 1.46 27.68
CA PRO A 296 10.57 1.80 27.28
C PRO A 296 11.00 1.28 25.88
N ALA A 297 10.36 0.22 25.40
CA ALA A 297 10.68 -0.35 24.07
C ALA A 297 10.40 0.63 22.94
N PHE A 298 9.35 1.44 23.01
CA PHE A 298 9.07 2.48 22.00
C PHE A 298 10.10 3.62 22.03
N HIS A 299 10.68 3.90 23.20
CA HIS A 299 11.71 4.93 23.38
C HIS A 299 13.08 4.53 22.84
N ALA A 300 13.25 3.28 22.40
CA ALA A 300 14.46 2.79 21.74
C ALA A 300 14.42 2.90 20.22
N LEU A 301 13.28 3.21 19.65
CA LEU A 301 13.12 3.41 18.20
C LEU A 301 13.78 4.73 17.77
N ARG A 302 14.15 4.80 16.47
CA ARG A 302 14.62 6.04 15.85
C ARG A 302 13.47 6.93 15.43
N ARG A 303 12.39 6.33 14.91
CA ARG A 303 11.22 7.04 14.40
C ARG A 303 9.94 6.30 14.73
N ILE A 304 8.90 7.07 15.09
CA ILE A 304 7.51 6.61 15.18
C ILE A 304 6.64 7.56 14.37
N ASP A 305 5.84 7.02 13.47
CA ASP A 305 4.86 7.78 12.72
C ASP A 305 3.46 7.50 13.28
N LEU A 306 2.77 8.57 13.68
CA LEU A 306 1.44 8.56 14.30
C LEU A 306 0.51 9.58 13.64
N HIS A 307 0.85 10.07 12.42
CA HIS A 307 -0.01 11.07 11.78
C HIS A 307 -1.42 10.50 11.54
N HIS A 308 -2.42 11.37 11.53
CA HIS A 308 -3.83 11.04 11.57
C HIS A 308 -4.18 10.33 12.90
N HIS A 309 -4.45 11.10 13.93
CA HIS A 309 -4.73 10.62 15.27
C HIS A 309 -5.85 11.45 15.93
N TYR A 310 -6.42 10.94 17.01
CA TYR A 310 -7.52 11.56 17.77
C TYR A 310 -7.07 11.99 19.18
N LEU A 311 -5.82 12.43 19.31
CA LEU A 311 -5.27 12.86 20.62
C LEU A 311 -5.65 14.30 20.91
N PRO A 312 -6.17 14.60 22.13
CA PRO A 312 -6.26 15.97 22.61
C PRO A 312 -4.88 16.65 22.65
N GLU A 313 -4.84 17.96 22.45
CA GLU A 313 -3.60 18.75 22.37
C GLU A 313 -2.66 18.47 23.55
N GLU A 314 -3.19 18.44 24.79
CA GLU A 314 -2.39 18.17 25.99
C GLU A 314 -1.72 16.78 25.94
N THR A 315 -2.46 15.74 25.54
CA THR A 315 -1.94 14.37 25.43
C THR A 315 -0.92 14.26 24.30
N ARG A 316 -1.20 14.86 23.14
CA ARG A 316 -0.30 14.93 21.99
C ARG A 316 1.03 15.58 22.36
N ASP A 317 1.01 16.72 23.06
CA ASP A 317 2.23 17.44 23.42
C ASP A 317 3.05 16.67 24.47
N ARG A 318 2.40 16.03 25.43
CA ARG A 318 3.09 15.14 26.40
C ARG A 318 3.72 13.93 25.73
N LEU A 319 3.02 13.30 24.77
CA LEU A 319 3.56 12.17 24.00
C LEU A 319 4.78 12.61 23.19
N ARG A 320 4.70 13.76 22.50
CA ARG A 320 5.82 14.34 21.76
C ARG A 320 7.02 14.58 22.68
N GLU A 321 6.82 15.22 23.83
CA GLU A 321 7.88 15.49 24.80
C GLU A 321 8.53 14.19 25.30
N ALA A 322 7.73 13.19 25.67
CA ALA A 322 8.23 11.91 26.18
C ALA A 322 9.11 11.16 25.16
N LEU A 323 8.65 11.06 23.90
CA LEU A 323 9.39 10.35 22.86
C LEU A 323 10.64 11.13 22.42
N THR A 324 10.53 12.44 22.21
CA THR A 324 11.68 13.26 21.77
C THR A 324 12.75 13.40 22.84
N ALA A 325 12.40 13.37 24.15
CA ALA A 325 13.35 13.32 25.23
C ALA A 325 14.28 12.07 25.19
N SER A 326 13.80 10.99 24.55
CA SER A 326 14.58 9.76 24.32
C SER A 326 15.30 9.74 22.96
N GLY A 327 15.15 10.80 22.15
CA GLY A 327 15.77 10.93 20.83
C GLY A 327 14.94 10.30 19.70
N VAL A 328 13.70 9.95 19.95
CA VAL A 328 12.77 9.41 18.92
C VAL A 328 12.25 10.55 18.06
N GLU A 329 12.37 10.44 16.75
CA GLU A 329 11.66 11.29 15.79
C GLU A 329 10.19 10.86 15.76
N VAL A 330 9.27 11.78 16.04
CA VAL A 330 7.83 11.47 16.05
C VAL A 330 7.06 12.40 15.14
N ASP A 331 6.24 11.81 14.26
CA ASP A 331 5.24 12.53 13.46
C ASP A 331 3.87 12.43 14.18
N LEU A 332 3.30 13.56 14.54
CA LEU A 332 1.99 13.73 15.15
C LEU A 332 1.21 14.81 14.38
N SER A 333 1.33 14.81 13.06
CA SER A 333 0.55 15.67 12.19
C SER A 333 -0.86 15.10 11.95
N GLU A 334 -1.71 15.89 11.29
CA GLU A 334 -3.07 15.51 10.92
C GLU A 334 -3.96 15.09 12.09
N GLU A 335 -4.04 15.93 13.13
CA GLU A 335 -5.01 15.78 14.23
C GLU A 335 -6.44 15.72 13.68
N ARG A 336 -7.24 14.79 14.21
CA ARG A 336 -8.63 14.56 13.85
C ARG A 336 -9.56 14.74 15.04
N GLU A 337 -10.79 15.16 14.74
CA GLU A 337 -11.88 15.18 15.69
C GLU A 337 -12.83 14.01 15.42
N PRO A 338 -13.39 13.38 16.49
CA PRO A 338 -14.38 12.32 16.29
C PRO A 338 -15.64 12.87 15.62
N SER A 339 -16.28 12.06 14.82
CA SER A 339 -17.63 12.34 14.32
C SER A 339 -18.66 12.03 15.40
N HIS A 340 -19.62 12.95 15.62
CA HIS A 340 -20.69 12.74 16.60
C HIS A 340 -21.93 12.21 15.91
N PHE A 341 -22.35 11.00 16.27
CA PHE A 341 -23.59 10.43 15.77
C PHE A 341 -24.40 9.79 16.90
N SER A 342 -25.68 10.15 17.01
CA SER A 342 -26.61 9.62 18.04
C SER A 342 -26.11 9.75 19.49
N GLY A 343 -25.22 10.70 19.77
CA GLY A 343 -24.67 10.93 21.12
C GLY A 343 -23.42 10.12 21.44
N GLU A 344 -22.86 9.43 20.46
CA GLU A 344 -21.60 8.68 20.56
C GLU A 344 -20.53 9.31 19.65
N ASP A 345 -19.27 9.21 20.12
CA ASP A 345 -18.11 9.61 19.33
C ASP A 345 -17.64 8.45 18.46
N LEU A 346 -17.57 8.68 17.17
CA LEU A 346 -17.10 7.69 16.19
C LEU A 346 -15.72 8.10 15.66
N TYR A 347 -14.82 7.14 15.61
CA TYR A 347 -13.45 7.29 15.18
C TYR A 347 -13.22 6.45 13.92
N TYR A 348 -12.72 7.07 12.87
CA TYR A 348 -12.50 6.41 11.59
C TYR A 348 -11.02 6.46 11.19
N PRO A 349 -10.45 5.37 10.66
CA PRO A 349 -9.15 5.45 10.01
C PRO A 349 -9.24 6.32 8.75
N ALA A 350 -8.08 6.73 8.23
CA ALA A 350 -8.02 7.64 7.08
C ALA A 350 -8.62 7.05 5.81
N VAL A 351 -8.56 5.72 5.69
CA VAL A 351 -9.10 4.94 4.57
C VAL A 351 -10.05 3.91 5.14
N GLY A 352 -11.31 4.28 5.28
CA GLY A 352 -12.39 3.43 5.77
C GLY A 352 -13.38 3.04 4.68
N GLU A 353 -13.13 3.51 3.46
CA GLU A 353 -13.90 3.21 2.26
C GLU A 353 -12.95 2.97 1.09
#